data_2b717f6acba20e7a654a052af72b5150
#
_entry.id   2b717f6acba20e7a654a052af72b5150
#
_cell.length_a   1.000
_cell.length_b   1.000
_cell.length_c   1.000
_cell.angle_alpha   90.00
_cell.angle_beta   90.00
_cell.angle_gamma   90.00
#
_symmetry.space_group_name_H-M   'P 1'
#
loop_
_entity.id
_entity.type
_entity.pdbx_description
1 polymer ?
#
loop_
_entity_poly.entity_id
_entity_poly.type
_entity_poly.pdbx_seq_one_letter_code
_entity_poly.pdbx_strand_id
1 'polypeptide(L)'
;VIGSDPKLILDVACGPGAVTKALAKKTTARIVGLDLSEEMLRQGQANVTSSGLSERVSLVLGRGEQLPFADATFDGLTFTYLLRYVEDPKATLAELARVVKPGGPIASLEFAVPASLGWRFAWWCYTRTVLPIAGYLTGGRGWWHVGRFLGPSISNHYKRYPVHWIINAWEHAGIDHVEYQSMSLGGGVVTWGYRTR
;
A
#
# COMPACT_ATOMS: atom_id res chain seq x y z
N VAL A 1 -5.25 -13.08 5.70
CA VAL A 1 -4.43 -12.05 6.32
C VAL A 1 -5.07 -11.47 7.58
N ILE A 2 -6.39 -11.32 7.64
CA ILE A 2 -7.07 -10.92 8.87
C ILE A 2 -7.26 -12.18 9.70
N GLY A 3 -6.25 -12.51 10.51
CA GLY A 3 -6.35 -13.57 11.51
C GLY A 3 -7.29 -13.16 12.66
N SER A 4 -7.45 -14.04 13.62
CA SER A 4 -8.32 -13.94 14.79
C SER A 4 -8.53 -12.53 15.36
N ASP A 5 -9.71 -11.97 15.16
CA ASP A 5 -10.33 -10.81 15.87
C ASP A 5 -9.37 -9.67 16.27
N PRO A 6 -8.74 -8.96 15.31
CA PRO A 6 -7.85 -7.85 15.62
C PRO A 6 -8.64 -6.71 16.28
N LYS A 7 -8.03 -6.01 17.23
CA LYS A 7 -8.64 -4.85 17.92
C LYS A 7 -8.21 -3.52 17.30
N LEU A 8 -6.98 -3.44 16.80
CA LEU A 8 -6.40 -2.23 16.25
C LEU A 8 -5.53 -2.53 15.03
N ILE A 9 -5.86 -1.95 13.89
CA ILE A 9 -5.14 -2.15 12.61
C ILE A 9 -4.61 -0.80 12.12
N LEU A 10 -3.40 -0.78 11.59
CA LEU A 10 -2.81 0.37 10.90
C LEU A 10 -2.90 0.19 9.39
N ASP A 11 -3.33 1.24 8.68
CA ASP A 11 -3.31 1.33 7.21
C ASP A 11 -2.42 2.49 6.80
N VAL A 12 -1.21 2.20 6.32
CA VAL A 12 -0.18 3.20 5.97
C VAL A 12 -0.28 3.56 4.49
N ALA A 13 -0.09 4.84 4.17
CA ALA A 13 -0.40 5.43 2.88
C ALA A 13 -1.87 5.19 2.51
N CYS A 14 -2.76 5.47 3.45
CA CYS A 14 -4.18 5.16 3.34
C CYS A 14 -4.90 5.99 2.27
N GLY A 15 -4.31 7.08 1.80
CA GLY A 15 -4.88 7.98 0.81
C GLY A 15 -6.29 8.45 1.22
N PRO A 16 -7.26 8.43 0.29
CA PRO A 16 -8.65 8.80 0.60
C PRO A 16 -9.45 7.70 1.34
N GLY A 17 -8.76 6.70 1.93
CA GLY A 17 -9.34 5.71 2.84
C GLY A 17 -10.07 4.55 2.18
N ALA A 18 -9.72 4.16 0.96
CA ALA A 18 -10.39 3.04 0.28
C ALA A 18 -10.15 1.70 1.02
N VAL A 19 -8.88 1.38 1.31
CA VAL A 19 -8.49 0.17 2.05
C VAL A 19 -8.93 0.28 3.50
N THR A 20 -8.72 1.42 4.14
CA THR A 20 -9.18 1.73 5.51
C THR A 20 -10.66 1.40 5.72
N LYS A 21 -11.53 1.87 4.81
CA LYS A 21 -12.98 1.58 4.86
C LYS A 21 -13.29 0.11 4.61
N ALA A 22 -12.56 -0.54 3.69
CA ALA A 22 -12.74 -1.96 3.42
C ALA A 22 -12.39 -2.81 4.65
N LEU A 23 -11.31 -2.49 5.36
CA LEU A 23 -10.92 -3.12 6.62
C LEU A 23 -11.99 -2.91 7.69
N ALA A 24 -12.45 -1.68 7.90
CA ALA A 24 -13.47 -1.35 8.89
C ALA A 24 -14.81 -2.06 8.63
N LYS A 25 -15.15 -2.34 7.37
CA LYS A 25 -16.36 -3.10 7.01
C LYS A 25 -16.21 -4.61 7.21
N LYS A 26 -14.99 -5.13 7.15
CA LYS A 26 -14.70 -6.58 7.23
C LYS A 26 -14.29 -7.05 8.63
N THR A 27 -14.03 -6.13 9.54
CA THR A 27 -13.61 -6.42 10.92
C THR A 27 -14.38 -5.58 11.91
N THR A 28 -14.31 -5.93 13.19
CA THR A 28 -14.79 -5.11 14.30
C THR A 28 -13.70 -4.17 14.85
N ALA A 29 -12.47 -4.27 14.33
CA ALA A 29 -11.31 -3.51 14.76
C ALA A 29 -11.52 -1.98 14.63
N ARG A 30 -10.79 -1.23 15.46
CA ARG A 30 -10.47 0.17 15.19
C ARG A 30 -9.38 0.23 14.11
N ILE A 31 -9.51 1.15 13.18
CA ILE A 31 -8.54 1.34 12.10
C ILE A 31 -7.92 2.73 12.24
N VAL A 32 -6.60 2.76 12.22
CA VAL A 32 -5.84 4.02 12.09
C VAL A 32 -5.32 4.08 10.66
N GLY A 33 -5.76 5.08 9.90
CA GLY A 33 -5.22 5.38 8.57
C GLY A 33 -4.15 6.46 8.70
N LEU A 34 -2.97 6.24 8.14
CA LEU A 34 -1.89 7.24 8.11
C LEU A 34 -1.53 7.58 6.68
N ASP A 35 -1.42 8.87 6.38
CA ASP A 35 -0.97 9.37 5.09
C ASP A 35 -0.13 10.64 5.24
N LEU A 36 0.76 10.90 4.29
CA LEU A 36 1.60 12.11 4.26
C LEU A 36 0.84 13.33 3.73
N SER A 37 -0.23 13.13 2.97
CA SER A 37 -0.98 14.17 2.27
C SER A 37 -2.20 14.60 3.08
N GLU A 38 -2.20 15.85 3.56
CA GLU A 38 -3.37 16.44 4.21
C GLU A 38 -4.62 16.43 3.30
N GLU A 39 -4.43 16.63 2.00
CA GLU A 39 -5.53 16.61 1.04
C GLU A 39 -6.17 15.23 0.93
N MET A 40 -5.35 14.16 0.89
CA MET A 40 -5.84 12.77 0.92
C MET A 40 -6.59 12.48 2.22
N LEU A 41 -6.06 12.92 3.35
CA LEU A 41 -6.72 12.73 4.65
C LEU A 41 -8.02 13.50 4.74
N ARG A 42 -8.12 14.71 4.18
CA ARG A 42 -9.37 15.49 4.13
C ARG A 42 -10.45 14.76 3.33
N GLN A 43 -10.09 14.22 2.17
CA GLN A 43 -10.99 13.38 1.37
C GLN A 43 -11.34 12.09 2.10
N GLY A 44 -10.35 11.47 2.76
CA GLY A 44 -10.53 10.28 3.59
C GLY A 44 -11.52 10.51 4.72
N GLN A 45 -11.42 11.63 5.42
CA GLN A 45 -12.36 12.00 6.50
C GLN A 45 -13.79 12.14 5.99
N ALA A 46 -13.98 12.80 4.85
CA ALA A 46 -15.31 12.89 4.21
C ALA A 46 -15.87 11.50 3.84
N ASN A 47 -15.00 10.64 3.28
CA ASN A 47 -15.36 9.27 2.90
C ASN A 47 -15.68 8.37 4.11
N VAL A 48 -14.97 8.51 5.20
CA VAL A 48 -15.22 7.79 6.48
C VAL A 48 -16.54 8.22 7.07
N THR A 49 -16.77 9.53 7.17
CA THR A 49 -17.99 10.11 7.71
C THR A 49 -19.23 9.69 6.91
N SER A 50 -19.18 9.82 5.58
CA SER A 50 -20.30 9.41 4.71
C SER A 50 -20.59 7.90 4.76
N SER A 51 -19.64 7.10 5.20
CA SER A 51 -19.78 5.64 5.36
C SER A 51 -20.23 5.24 6.78
N GLY A 52 -20.44 6.18 7.70
CA GLY A 52 -20.83 5.89 9.10
C GLY A 52 -19.72 5.19 9.91
N LEU A 53 -18.46 5.42 9.59
CA LEU A 53 -17.32 4.70 10.20
C LEU A 53 -16.50 5.56 11.17
N SER A 54 -16.92 6.80 11.45
CA SER A 54 -16.16 7.79 12.24
C SER A 54 -15.82 7.35 13.66
N GLU A 55 -16.61 6.47 14.28
CA GLU A 55 -16.34 5.96 15.62
C GLU A 55 -15.21 4.91 15.66
N ARG A 56 -14.93 4.28 14.54
CA ARG A 56 -13.94 3.19 14.44
C ARG A 56 -12.72 3.49 13.57
N VAL A 57 -12.75 4.59 12.83
CA VAL A 57 -11.66 4.99 11.95
C VAL A 57 -11.13 6.35 12.37
N SER A 58 -9.82 6.40 12.61
CA SER A 58 -9.09 7.64 12.87
C SER A 58 -8.05 7.85 11.77
N LEU A 59 -7.88 9.10 11.31
CA LEU A 59 -6.89 9.46 10.29
C LEU A 59 -5.80 10.32 10.91
N VAL A 60 -4.54 10.02 10.59
CA VAL A 60 -3.35 10.65 11.16
C VAL A 60 -2.42 11.12 10.04
N LEU A 61 -1.96 12.36 10.11
CA LEU A 61 -0.92 12.88 9.24
C LEU A 61 0.44 12.34 9.69
N GLY A 62 1.18 11.71 8.77
CA GLY A 62 2.49 11.16 9.11
C GLY A 62 3.18 10.50 7.92
N ARG A 63 4.44 10.12 8.13
CA ARG A 63 5.29 9.46 7.14
C ARG A 63 5.42 7.97 7.46
N GLY A 64 5.41 7.13 6.43
CA GLY A 64 5.61 5.69 6.59
C GLY A 64 7.02 5.30 7.02
N GLU A 65 8.01 6.16 6.76
CA GLU A 65 9.40 5.99 7.14
C GLU A 65 9.68 6.30 8.63
N GLN A 66 8.75 6.98 9.30
CA GLN A 66 8.86 7.35 10.71
C GLN A 66 7.46 7.42 11.32
N LEU A 67 7.00 6.31 11.84
CA LEU A 67 5.65 6.18 12.37
C LEU A 67 5.55 6.76 13.79
N PRO A 68 4.57 7.62 14.08
CA PRO A 68 4.41 8.25 15.40
C PRO A 68 3.74 7.30 16.42
N PHE A 69 4.12 6.03 16.39
CA PHE A 69 3.54 4.99 17.25
C PHE A 69 4.64 4.20 17.97
N ALA A 70 4.32 3.73 19.16
CA ALA A 70 5.21 2.84 19.94
C ALA A 70 5.31 1.46 19.26
N ASP A 71 6.37 0.73 19.65
CA ASP A 71 6.58 -0.66 19.22
C ASP A 71 5.40 -1.54 19.62
N ALA A 72 5.11 -2.54 18.79
CA ALA A 72 4.09 -3.56 19.05
C ALA A 72 2.71 -2.97 19.46
N THR A 73 2.29 -1.88 18.82
CA THR A 73 1.01 -1.22 19.08
C THR A 73 -0.15 -1.90 18.36
N PHE A 74 0.05 -2.31 17.11
CA PHE A 74 -1.03 -2.77 16.23
C PHE A 74 -1.10 -4.29 16.14
N ASP A 75 -2.32 -4.82 16.05
CA ASP A 75 -2.57 -6.26 15.84
C ASP A 75 -2.30 -6.68 14.39
N GLY A 76 -2.28 -5.74 13.45
CA GLY A 76 -1.94 -5.96 12.06
C GLY A 76 -1.75 -4.64 11.31
N LEU A 77 -1.13 -4.72 10.14
CA LEU A 77 -0.82 -3.56 9.32
C LEU A 77 -1.06 -3.84 7.83
N THR A 78 -1.59 -2.83 7.13
CA THR A 78 -1.64 -2.83 5.67
C THR A 78 -0.96 -1.57 5.13
N PHE A 79 -0.40 -1.68 3.92
CA PHE A 79 0.04 -0.50 3.17
C PHE A 79 -0.17 -0.70 1.66
N THR A 80 -0.42 0.39 0.95
CA THR A 80 -0.77 0.33 -0.46
C THR A 80 0.01 1.38 -1.25
N TYR A 81 0.78 0.94 -2.25
CA TYR A 81 1.58 1.79 -3.15
C TYR A 81 2.59 2.68 -2.43
N LEU A 82 3.12 2.26 -1.27
CA LEU A 82 4.03 3.02 -0.43
C LEU A 82 5.49 2.95 -0.90
N LEU A 83 6.00 1.72 -1.15
CA LEU A 83 7.45 1.49 -1.29
C LEU A 83 8.09 2.21 -2.48
N ARG A 84 7.28 2.63 -3.45
CA ARG A 84 7.75 3.41 -4.59
C ARG A 84 8.05 4.87 -4.27
N TYR A 85 7.54 5.38 -3.15
CA TYR A 85 7.64 6.79 -2.76
C TYR A 85 8.62 7.05 -1.62
N VAL A 86 9.20 6.00 -1.04
CA VAL A 86 10.17 6.11 0.07
C VAL A 86 11.60 6.03 -0.45
N GLU A 87 12.54 6.66 0.26
CA GLU A 87 13.97 6.65 -0.11
C GLU A 87 14.60 5.28 0.14
N ASP A 88 14.34 4.70 1.31
CA ASP A 88 14.84 3.37 1.71
C ASP A 88 13.69 2.42 2.02
N PRO A 89 13.31 1.56 1.06
CA PRO A 89 12.27 0.57 1.29
C PRO A 89 12.60 -0.45 2.38
N LYS A 90 13.88 -0.78 2.62
CA LYS A 90 14.28 -1.72 3.69
C LYS A 90 14.06 -1.10 5.08
N ALA A 91 14.57 0.11 5.29
CA ALA A 91 14.37 0.83 6.53
C ALA A 91 12.87 1.08 6.79
N THR A 92 12.10 1.42 5.74
CA THR A 92 10.65 1.59 5.86
C THR A 92 9.96 0.29 6.27
N LEU A 93 10.30 -0.85 5.67
CA LEU A 93 9.73 -2.15 6.06
C LEU A 93 10.03 -2.50 7.51
N ALA A 94 11.25 -2.23 8.00
CA ALA A 94 11.61 -2.42 9.40
C ALA A 94 10.78 -1.54 10.33
N GLU A 95 10.53 -0.28 9.94
CA GLU A 95 9.68 0.64 10.70
C GLU A 95 8.21 0.17 10.73
N LEU A 96 7.69 -0.32 9.59
CA LEU A 96 6.35 -0.89 9.52
C LEU A 96 6.23 -2.13 10.42
N ALA A 97 7.23 -3.01 10.41
CA ALA A 97 7.25 -4.19 11.27
C ALA A 97 7.34 -3.83 12.76
N ARG A 98 8.12 -2.80 13.13
CA ARG A 98 8.33 -2.37 14.51
C ARG A 98 7.01 -2.13 15.26
N VAL A 99 6.05 -1.49 14.61
CA VAL A 99 4.78 -1.08 15.24
C VAL A 99 3.74 -2.19 15.31
N VAL A 100 3.95 -3.31 14.62
CA VAL A 100 3.05 -4.47 14.66
C VAL A 100 3.45 -5.39 15.82
N LYS A 101 2.49 -5.97 16.51
CA LYS A 101 2.74 -6.96 17.57
C LYS A 101 3.40 -8.23 17.01
N PRO A 102 4.25 -8.93 17.79
CA PRO A 102 4.77 -10.24 17.39
C PRO A 102 3.67 -11.20 16.96
N GLY A 103 3.85 -11.84 15.81
CA GLY A 103 2.85 -12.71 15.18
C GLY A 103 1.71 -11.98 14.46
N GLY A 104 1.69 -10.64 14.48
CA GLY A 104 0.69 -9.85 13.76
C GLY A 104 0.92 -9.86 12.25
N PRO A 105 -0.16 -9.93 11.44
CA PRO A 105 -0.06 -9.94 9.99
C PRO A 105 0.30 -8.56 9.43
N ILE A 106 1.12 -8.56 8.38
CA ILE A 106 1.44 -7.40 7.57
C ILE A 106 1.09 -7.74 6.13
N ALA A 107 0.42 -6.84 5.42
CA ALA A 107 0.06 -7.05 4.02
C ALA A 107 0.26 -5.78 3.19
N SER A 108 0.64 -5.96 1.94
CA SER A 108 0.80 -4.86 1.00
C SER A 108 0.11 -5.13 -0.33
N LEU A 109 -0.25 -4.06 -1.01
CA LEU A 109 -0.58 -4.06 -2.44
C LEU A 109 0.35 -3.07 -3.14
N GLU A 110 1.13 -3.56 -4.10
CA GLU A 110 2.06 -2.74 -4.87
C GLU A 110 1.84 -2.98 -6.38
N PHE A 111 2.26 -2.00 -7.18
CA PHE A 111 2.33 -2.19 -8.62
C PHE A 111 3.45 -3.17 -8.96
N ALA A 112 3.23 -3.93 -10.04
CA ALA A 112 4.21 -4.81 -10.61
C ALA A 112 4.26 -4.65 -12.14
N VAL A 113 5.22 -5.31 -12.77
CA VAL A 113 5.33 -5.39 -14.22
C VAL A 113 5.14 -6.85 -14.64
N PRO A 114 4.27 -7.15 -15.60
CA PRO A 114 4.02 -8.53 -16.02
C PRO A 114 5.30 -9.28 -16.40
N ALA A 115 5.44 -10.51 -15.93
CA ALA A 115 6.60 -11.36 -16.27
C ALA A 115 6.55 -11.85 -17.71
N SER A 116 5.37 -12.21 -18.23
CA SER A 116 5.16 -12.67 -19.59
C SER A 116 5.44 -11.56 -20.61
N LEU A 117 6.18 -11.86 -21.67
CA LEU A 117 6.55 -10.88 -22.70
C LEU A 117 5.34 -10.25 -23.38
N GLY A 118 4.29 -11.02 -23.70
CA GLY A 118 3.06 -10.51 -24.31
C GLY A 118 2.33 -9.55 -23.41
N TRP A 119 2.11 -9.91 -22.14
CA TRP A 119 1.46 -9.04 -21.16
C TRP A 119 2.32 -7.83 -20.81
N ARG A 120 3.64 -7.95 -20.81
CA ARG A 120 4.56 -6.82 -20.59
C ARG A 120 4.46 -5.81 -21.73
N PHE A 121 4.37 -6.28 -22.99
CA PHE A 121 4.15 -5.40 -24.12
C PHE A 121 2.78 -4.70 -24.06
N ALA A 122 1.71 -5.46 -23.78
CA ALA A 122 0.37 -4.90 -23.60
C ALA A 122 0.32 -3.85 -22.47
N TRP A 123 0.98 -4.15 -21.34
CA TRP A 123 1.13 -3.23 -20.22
C TRP A 123 1.92 -1.97 -20.61
N TRP A 124 2.99 -2.13 -21.38
CA TRP A 124 3.75 -1.01 -21.90
C TRP A 124 2.92 -0.11 -22.82
N CYS A 125 2.17 -0.68 -23.75
CA CYS A 125 1.23 0.06 -24.59
C CYS A 125 0.18 0.77 -23.74
N TYR A 126 -0.47 0.06 -22.81
CA TYR A 126 -1.50 0.61 -21.93
C TYR A 126 -0.99 1.84 -21.14
N THR A 127 0.16 1.71 -20.49
CA THR A 127 0.68 2.79 -19.63
C THR A 127 1.24 3.98 -20.43
N ARG A 128 1.58 3.80 -21.70
CA ARG A 128 2.13 4.88 -22.53
C ARG A 128 1.12 5.55 -23.45
N THR A 129 0.00 4.90 -23.72
CA THR A 129 -1.05 5.43 -24.62
C THR A 129 -2.38 5.55 -23.92
N VAL A 130 -2.96 4.43 -23.46
CA VAL A 130 -4.33 4.43 -22.93
C VAL A 130 -4.43 5.26 -21.66
N LEU A 131 -3.53 5.04 -20.70
CA LEU A 131 -3.56 5.70 -19.40
C LEU A 131 -3.40 7.24 -19.50
N PRO A 132 -2.42 7.79 -20.25
CA PRO A 132 -2.33 9.24 -20.46
C PRO A 132 -3.54 9.83 -21.19
N ILE A 133 -4.04 9.17 -22.25
CA ILE A 133 -5.19 9.64 -23.01
C ILE A 133 -6.44 9.66 -22.13
N ALA A 134 -6.74 8.56 -21.43
CA ALA A 134 -7.85 8.49 -20.50
C ALA A 134 -7.73 9.55 -19.40
N GLY A 135 -6.53 9.74 -18.84
CA GLY A 135 -6.25 10.80 -17.88
C GLY A 135 -6.57 12.18 -18.44
N TYR A 136 -6.13 12.49 -19.65
CA TYR A 136 -6.44 13.75 -20.30
C TYR A 136 -7.95 14.00 -20.50
N LEU A 137 -8.66 12.99 -20.94
CA LEU A 137 -10.11 13.05 -21.19
C LEU A 137 -10.92 13.24 -19.91
N THR A 138 -10.45 12.69 -18.77
CA THR A 138 -11.17 12.75 -17.50
C THR A 138 -10.77 13.91 -16.60
N GLY A 139 -9.52 14.39 -16.66
CA GLY A 139 -9.01 15.41 -15.76
C GLY A 139 -8.04 16.42 -16.39
N GLY A 140 -7.97 16.46 -17.73
CA GLY A 140 -7.20 17.46 -18.49
C GLY A 140 -5.68 17.30 -18.36
N ARG A 141 -4.95 18.41 -18.57
CA ARG A 141 -3.47 18.42 -18.66
C ARG A 141 -2.76 17.84 -17.42
N GLY A 142 -3.28 18.08 -16.23
CA GLY A 142 -2.68 17.55 -14.98
C GLY A 142 -2.70 16.01 -14.98
N TRP A 143 -3.82 15.41 -15.29
CA TRP A 143 -3.97 13.95 -15.36
C TRP A 143 -3.22 13.32 -16.54
N TRP A 144 -3.02 14.02 -17.63
CA TRP A 144 -2.10 13.62 -18.70
C TRP A 144 -0.68 13.41 -18.18
N HIS A 145 -0.16 14.36 -17.40
CA HIS A 145 1.19 14.26 -16.82
C HIS A 145 1.29 13.10 -15.84
N VAL A 146 0.28 12.90 -14.99
CA VAL A 146 0.21 11.75 -14.07
C VAL A 146 0.23 10.43 -14.86
N GLY A 147 -0.59 10.29 -15.89
CA GLY A 147 -0.63 9.08 -16.74
C GLY A 147 0.71 8.77 -17.39
N ARG A 148 1.41 9.80 -17.91
CA ARG A 148 2.74 9.64 -18.51
C ARG A 148 3.84 9.29 -17.49
N PHE A 149 3.71 9.75 -16.26
CA PHE A 149 4.66 9.49 -15.17
C PHE A 149 4.56 8.07 -14.63
N LEU A 150 3.35 7.53 -14.50
CA LEU A 150 3.11 6.26 -13.80
C LEU A 150 3.84 5.08 -14.43
N GLY A 151 3.75 4.88 -15.75
CA GLY A 151 4.36 3.74 -16.43
C GLY A 151 5.88 3.64 -16.25
N PRO A 152 6.66 4.69 -16.57
CA PRO A 152 8.09 4.74 -16.32
C PRO A 152 8.46 4.60 -14.85
N SER A 153 7.74 5.27 -13.95
CA SER A 153 7.99 5.21 -12.50
C SER A 153 7.83 3.79 -11.95
N ILE A 154 6.73 3.10 -12.29
CA ILE A 154 6.50 1.71 -11.89
C ILE A 154 7.58 0.79 -12.47
N SER A 155 7.89 0.93 -13.77
CA SER A 155 8.90 0.09 -14.42
C SER A 155 10.29 0.25 -13.81
N ASN A 156 10.70 1.47 -13.49
CA ASN A 156 12.01 1.76 -12.89
C ASN A 156 12.09 1.22 -11.45
N HIS A 157 11.03 1.39 -10.67
CA HIS A 157 10.97 0.85 -9.32
C HIS A 157 11.06 -0.69 -9.33
N TYR A 158 10.26 -1.36 -10.19
CA TYR A 158 10.25 -2.81 -10.29
C TYR A 158 11.57 -3.39 -10.81
N LYS A 159 12.28 -2.69 -11.70
CA LYS A 159 13.63 -3.08 -12.13
C LYS A 159 14.65 -3.01 -10.99
N ARG A 160 14.54 -1.96 -10.14
CA ARG A 160 15.44 -1.76 -9.00
C ARG A 160 15.12 -2.72 -7.86
N TYR A 161 13.82 -3.01 -7.65
CA TYR A 161 13.32 -3.82 -6.55
C TYR A 161 12.39 -4.94 -7.08
N PRO A 162 12.95 -5.98 -7.71
CA PRO A 162 12.15 -7.11 -8.21
C PRO A 162 11.55 -7.92 -7.04
N VAL A 163 10.56 -8.77 -7.32
CA VAL A 163 9.81 -9.50 -6.28
C VAL A 163 10.71 -10.26 -5.31
N HIS A 164 11.75 -10.95 -5.80
CA HIS A 164 12.67 -11.68 -4.92
C HIS A 164 13.44 -10.75 -3.97
N TRP A 165 13.78 -9.52 -4.40
CA TRP A 165 14.38 -8.52 -3.54
C TRP A 165 13.40 -8.05 -2.46
N ILE A 166 12.13 -7.84 -2.83
CA ILE A 166 11.08 -7.43 -1.89
C ILE A 166 10.88 -8.50 -0.84
N ILE A 167 10.75 -9.78 -1.20
CA ILE A 167 10.62 -10.90 -0.26
C ILE A 167 11.80 -10.90 0.73
N ASN A 168 13.02 -10.85 0.22
CA ASN A 168 14.23 -10.79 1.05
C ASN A 168 14.24 -9.56 1.98
N ALA A 169 13.77 -8.40 1.50
CA ALA A 169 13.69 -7.19 2.33
C ALA A 169 12.66 -7.33 3.45
N TRP A 170 11.53 -8.01 3.20
CA TRP A 170 10.53 -8.32 4.22
C TRP A 170 11.11 -9.23 5.31
N GLU A 171 11.79 -10.30 4.93
CA GLU A 171 12.44 -11.24 5.86
C GLU A 171 13.49 -10.52 6.74
N HIS A 172 14.33 -9.66 6.12
CA HIS A 172 15.30 -8.84 6.86
C HIS A 172 14.67 -7.79 7.79
N ALA A 173 13.44 -7.37 7.49
CA ALA A 173 12.68 -6.49 8.36
C ALA A 173 12.03 -7.21 9.56
N GLY A 174 12.25 -8.51 9.70
CA GLY A 174 11.64 -9.33 10.76
C GLY A 174 10.18 -9.71 10.46
N ILE A 175 9.90 -10.00 9.21
CA ILE A 175 8.59 -10.51 8.77
C ILE A 175 8.79 -11.92 8.20
N ASP A 176 8.19 -12.90 8.82
CA ASP A 176 8.30 -14.33 8.45
C ASP A 176 7.11 -14.78 7.60
N HIS A 177 7.26 -15.98 7.01
CA HIS A 177 6.23 -16.60 6.17
C HIS A 177 5.74 -15.67 5.07
N VAL A 178 6.70 -15.04 4.39
CA VAL A 178 6.40 -14.08 3.31
C VAL A 178 5.91 -14.81 2.08
N GLU A 179 4.67 -14.53 1.72
CA GLU A 179 4.02 -15.04 0.51
C GLU A 179 3.60 -13.88 -0.39
N TYR A 180 3.42 -14.15 -1.67
CA TYR A 180 2.92 -13.16 -2.61
C TYR A 180 1.98 -13.76 -3.66
N GLN A 181 1.09 -12.93 -4.17
CA GLN A 181 0.19 -13.27 -5.28
C GLN A 181 0.17 -12.17 -6.32
N SER A 182 0.42 -12.54 -7.58
CA SER A 182 0.28 -11.62 -8.70
C SER A 182 -1.19 -11.40 -9.05
N MET A 183 -1.55 -10.15 -9.31
CA MET A 183 -2.89 -9.71 -9.68
C MET A 183 -2.89 -8.97 -11.01
N SER A 184 -4.07 -8.78 -11.61
CA SER A 184 -4.25 -7.94 -12.81
C SER A 184 -3.27 -8.31 -13.93
N LEU A 185 -3.16 -9.61 -14.25
CA LEU A 185 -2.27 -10.16 -15.28
C LEU A 185 -0.78 -9.85 -15.02
N GLY A 186 -0.40 -9.64 -13.75
CA GLY A 186 0.94 -9.28 -13.33
C GLY A 186 1.20 -7.78 -13.21
N GLY A 187 0.18 -6.93 -13.33
CA GLY A 187 0.29 -5.48 -13.13
C GLY A 187 0.23 -5.05 -11.67
N GLY A 188 -0.09 -5.96 -10.77
CA GLY A 188 -0.11 -5.76 -9.33
C GLY A 188 0.43 -6.98 -8.59
N VAL A 189 0.89 -6.77 -7.37
CA VAL A 189 1.33 -7.82 -6.46
C VAL A 189 0.82 -7.53 -5.06
N VAL A 190 0.19 -8.52 -4.46
CA VAL A 190 -0.13 -8.54 -3.03
C VAL A 190 0.95 -9.38 -2.35
N THR A 191 1.56 -8.83 -1.31
CA THR A 191 2.53 -9.53 -0.46
C THR A 191 2.04 -9.52 0.97
N TRP A 192 2.19 -10.61 1.69
CA TRP A 192 1.84 -10.70 3.10
C TRP A 192 2.80 -11.61 3.87
N GLY A 193 2.88 -11.41 5.15
CA GLY A 193 3.66 -12.19 6.09
C GLY A 193 3.27 -11.82 7.51
N TYR A 194 4.03 -12.30 8.49
CA TYR A 194 3.78 -12.10 9.90
C TYR A 194 5.02 -11.58 10.59
N ARG A 195 4.87 -10.60 11.50
CA ARG A 195 6.00 -10.15 12.29
C ARG A 195 6.56 -11.32 13.09
N THR A 196 7.90 -11.48 13.08
CA THR A 196 8.61 -12.48 13.90
C THR A 196 8.25 -12.33 15.38
N ARG A 197 8.31 -13.43 16.13
CA ARG A 197 8.04 -13.47 17.57
C ARG A 197 9.20 -12.89 18.38
#